data_defbcf1a20d360a134f7850724295beb
#
_entry.id   defbcf1a20d360a134f7850724295beb
#
_cell.length_a   1.000
_cell.length_b   1.000
_cell.length_c   1.000
_cell.angle_alpha   90.00
_cell.angle_beta   90.00
_cell.angle_gamma   90.00
#
_symmetry.space_group_name_H-M   'P 1'
#
loop_
_entity.id
_entity.type
_entity.pdbx_description
1 polymer ?
#
loop_
_entity_poly.entity_id
_entity_poly.type
_entity_poly.pdbx_seq_one_letter_code
_entity_poly.pdbx_strand_id
1 'polypeptide(L)'
;MTLEITLAGSVIDLDLFEFNVTVAHGRSDVTSSPTASNTQIVLRGDTGPLLELADTVAISFDGVDRFTGAISDLNVSFISTGTPTAITTITAMGNLAKLGYTDVGASGYIEQTARQRVEGILDATGLDYLNAGDPDITLYAILEADAQPSTALDALGRIAQGTGATYYDDPTGRIIFEDYGNRGSTTFAGIWANQVGTWSEAEGTWADYPLFPLSFNLEAPGVIFAPTWSKTLTPLINDVTVTYGPDLSVNQTDSASITQYGRREYRLDTDIKTIGDATTRAAGIMTAQANGLWNLGQISVLVDQLDADDTTALLELVSGSLVTLTGLPASGPYSSYIGIVEGWTDSYNNGQHVLTLSISDPRFSYQTLTWGEVTADLTWSAVDADAAWFEIVSNDSLVGA
;
A
#
# COMPACT_ATOMS: atom_id res chain seq x y z
N MET A 1 0.39 7.60 -25.39
CA MET A 1 0.83 6.66 -24.33
C MET A 1 1.39 5.41 -24.97
N THR A 2 2.57 4.95 -24.56
CA THR A 2 3.28 3.80 -25.13
C THR A 2 3.32 2.68 -24.09
N LEU A 3 2.64 1.57 -24.39
CA LEU A 3 2.76 0.32 -23.64
C LEU A 3 3.94 -0.46 -24.17
N GLU A 4 4.80 -0.95 -23.30
CA GLU A 4 5.85 -1.90 -23.62
C GLU A 4 5.71 -3.16 -22.77
N ILE A 5 5.79 -4.31 -23.40
CA ILE A 5 5.74 -5.62 -22.75
C ILE A 5 7.03 -6.37 -23.12
N THR A 6 7.77 -6.76 -22.10
CA THR A 6 8.97 -7.59 -22.24
C THR A 6 8.67 -9.00 -21.70
N LEU A 7 8.85 -10.02 -22.52
CA LEU A 7 8.67 -11.43 -22.18
C LEU A 7 9.98 -12.18 -22.41
N ALA A 8 10.43 -12.94 -21.41
CA ALA A 8 11.70 -13.68 -21.47
C ALA A 8 12.89 -12.81 -21.92
N GLY A 9 12.92 -11.53 -21.49
CA GLY A 9 13.96 -10.55 -21.84
C GLY A 9 13.84 -9.95 -23.25
N SER A 10 12.78 -10.22 -24.00
CA SER A 10 12.55 -9.66 -25.33
C SER A 10 11.29 -8.79 -25.37
N VAL A 11 11.41 -7.59 -25.92
CA VAL A 11 10.28 -6.69 -26.14
C VAL A 11 9.35 -7.30 -27.22
N ILE A 12 8.07 -7.35 -26.94
CA ILE A 12 7.06 -7.85 -27.86
C ILE A 12 6.62 -6.73 -28.80
N ASP A 13 6.60 -7.04 -30.10
CA ASP A 13 6.02 -6.14 -31.11
C ASP A 13 4.47 -6.22 -31.02
N LEU A 14 3.86 -5.26 -30.37
CA LEU A 14 2.42 -5.22 -30.11
C LEU A 14 1.60 -4.97 -31.38
N ASP A 15 2.20 -4.44 -32.44
CA ASP A 15 1.50 -4.24 -33.72
C ASP A 15 1.10 -5.57 -34.39
N LEU A 16 1.72 -6.67 -33.95
CA LEU A 16 1.41 -8.01 -34.43
C LEU A 16 0.22 -8.66 -33.74
N PHE A 17 -0.31 -8.04 -32.68
CA PHE A 17 -1.34 -8.65 -31.83
C PHE A 17 -2.51 -7.69 -31.56
N GLU A 18 -3.71 -8.27 -31.47
CA GLU A 18 -4.76 -7.64 -30.63
C GLU A 18 -4.47 -8.07 -29.18
N PHE A 19 -4.42 -7.12 -28.27
CA PHE A 19 -4.02 -7.43 -26.91
C PHE A 19 -4.90 -6.75 -25.85
N ASN A 20 -4.91 -7.37 -24.69
CA ASN A 20 -5.47 -6.83 -23.45
C ASN A 20 -4.47 -7.11 -22.31
N VAL A 21 -4.22 -6.11 -21.50
CA VAL A 21 -3.31 -6.20 -20.35
C VAL A 21 -4.02 -5.71 -19.10
N THR A 22 -3.95 -6.49 -18.05
CA THR A 22 -4.40 -6.09 -16.72
C THR A 22 -3.26 -6.32 -15.74
N VAL A 23 -2.93 -5.30 -14.95
CA VAL A 23 -1.92 -5.35 -13.89
C VAL A 23 -2.58 -4.97 -12.58
N ALA A 24 -2.38 -5.73 -11.53
CA ALA A 24 -2.90 -5.43 -10.20
C ALA A 24 -1.78 -5.45 -9.16
N HIS A 25 -1.78 -4.45 -8.29
CA HIS A 25 -0.84 -4.29 -7.18
C HIS A 25 -1.56 -4.01 -5.87
N GLY A 26 -0.91 -4.39 -4.77
CA GLY A 26 -1.34 -4.06 -3.43
C GLY A 26 -2.58 -4.85 -2.98
N ARG A 27 -3.49 -4.17 -2.28
CA ARG A 27 -4.68 -4.78 -1.70
C ARG A 27 -5.94 -3.96 -2.03
N SER A 28 -7.09 -4.60 -1.95
CA SER A 28 -8.37 -3.96 -2.28
C SER A 28 -8.86 -2.96 -1.23
N ASP A 29 -8.44 -3.14 0.01
CA ASP A 29 -8.78 -2.28 1.15
C ASP A 29 -7.81 -2.48 2.31
N VAL A 30 -7.89 -1.60 3.31
CA VAL A 30 -6.99 -1.60 4.48
C VAL A 30 -7.11 -2.85 5.36
N THR A 31 -8.24 -3.55 5.30
CA THR A 31 -8.50 -4.75 6.11
C THR A 31 -8.09 -6.04 5.42
N SER A 32 -7.82 -5.97 4.12
CA SER A 32 -7.37 -7.11 3.31
C SER A 32 -5.89 -7.39 3.53
N SER A 33 -5.51 -8.65 3.53
CA SER A 33 -4.10 -9.03 3.51
C SER A 33 -3.45 -8.58 2.21
N PRO A 34 -2.19 -8.16 2.23
CA PRO A 34 -1.43 -7.89 1.01
C PRO A 34 -1.39 -9.13 0.12
N THR A 35 -1.55 -8.91 -1.17
CA THR A 35 -1.45 -9.95 -2.20
C THR A 35 -0.30 -9.65 -3.12
N ALA A 36 0.31 -10.70 -3.68
CA ALA A 36 1.32 -10.51 -4.70
C ALA A 36 0.75 -9.76 -5.90
N SER A 37 1.52 -8.85 -6.46
CA SER A 37 1.19 -8.24 -7.74
C SER A 37 0.98 -9.32 -8.79
N ASN A 38 0.09 -9.06 -9.71
CA ASN A 38 -0.20 -10.01 -10.78
C ASN A 38 -0.55 -9.28 -12.07
N THR A 39 -0.32 -9.98 -13.18
CA THR A 39 -0.74 -9.50 -14.48
C THR A 39 -1.38 -10.62 -15.29
N GLN A 40 -2.35 -10.24 -16.09
CA GLN A 40 -2.87 -11.06 -17.16
C GLN A 40 -2.68 -10.35 -18.49
N ILE A 41 -2.00 -11.01 -19.42
CA ILE A 41 -1.77 -10.55 -20.79
C ILE A 41 -2.49 -11.50 -21.72
N VAL A 42 -3.36 -10.98 -22.55
CA VAL A 42 -4.02 -11.75 -23.61
C VAL A 42 -3.52 -11.23 -24.95
N LEU A 43 -2.86 -12.08 -25.70
CA LEU A 43 -2.34 -11.78 -27.04
C LEU A 43 -3.11 -12.62 -28.08
N ARG A 44 -3.64 -11.94 -29.09
CA ARG A 44 -4.34 -12.59 -30.19
C ARG A 44 -3.64 -12.29 -31.50
N GLY A 45 -3.09 -13.31 -32.14
CA GLY A 45 -2.32 -13.17 -33.37
C GLY A 45 -2.10 -14.51 -34.08
N ASP A 46 -1.42 -14.45 -35.19
CA ASP A 46 -1.16 -15.66 -36.01
C ASP A 46 -0.07 -16.56 -35.42
N THR A 47 0.83 -15.99 -34.64
CA THR A 47 1.92 -16.70 -33.96
C THR A 47 2.00 -16.25 -32.51
N GLY A 48 2.01 -17.19 -31.57
CA GLY A 48 2.28 -16.91 -30.18
C GLY A 48 3.79 -16.87 -29.90
N PRO A 49 4.24 -16.08 -28.90
CA PRO A 49 5.62 -16.15 -28.43
C PRO A 49 5.94 -17.53 -27.85
N LEU A 50 7.18 -18.00 -28.02
CA LEU A 50 7.67 -19.20 -27.35
C LEU A 50 8.05 -18.83 -25.93
N LEU A 51 7.23 -19.23 -24.96
CA LEU A 51 7.35 -18.91 -23.55
C LEU A 51 7.32 -20.17 -22.71
N GLU A 52 8.00 -20.12 -21.59
CA GLU A 52 8.03 -21.18 -20.59
C GLU A 52 7.53 -20.64 -19.23
N LEU A 53 7.12 -21.53 -18.33
CA LEU A 53 6.83 -21.16 -16.96
C LEU A 53 8.09 -20.60 -16.29
N ALA A 54 7.92 -19.62 -15.44
CA ALA A 54 8.98 -18.85 -14.77
C ALA A 54 9.79 -17.90 -15.67
N ASP A 55 9.47 -17.78 -16.97
CA ASP A 55 10.01 -16.69 -17.77
C ASP A 55 9.64 -15.33 -17.19
N THR A 56 10.55 -14.38 -17.32
CA THR A 56 10.35 -13.02 -16.80
C THR A 56 9.33 -12.25 -17.63
N VAL A 57 8.53 -11.46 -16.91
CA VAL A 57 7.57 -10.53 -17.49
C VAL A 57 7.83 -9.15 -16.91
N ALA A 58 7.98 -8.15 -17.77
CA ALA A 58 7.98 -6.75 -17.37
C ALA A 58 7.01 -5.95 -18.23
N ILE A 59 6.32 -5.00 -17.60
CA ILE A 59 5.35 -4.11 -18.27
C ILE A 59 5.65 -2.70 -17.85
N SER A 60 5.75 -1.79 -18.82
CA SER A 60 5.87 -0.35 -18.58
C SER A 60 4.90 0.45 -19.44
N PHE A 61 4.50 1.62 -18.94
CA PHE A 61 3.74 2.63 -19.67
C PHE A 61 4.55 3.92 -19.71
N ASP A 62 4.78 4.44 -20.90
CA ASP A 62 5.60 5.65 -21.14
C ASP A 62 6.96 5.63 -20.42
N GLY A 63 7.56 4.42 -20.30
CA GLY A 63 8.83 4.19 -19.63
C GLY A 63 8.76 4.07 -18.09
N VAL A 64 7.57 4.16 -17.51
CA VAL A 64 7.37 3.91 -16.08
C VAL A 64 7.03 2.44 -15.86
N ASP A 65 7.80 1.75 -15.03
CA ASP A 65 7.57 0.35 -14.69
C ASP A 65 6.23 0.18 -13.98
N ARG A 66 5.44 -0.78 -14.44
CA ARG A 66 4.14 -1.11 -13.84
C ARG A 66 4.05 -2.53 -13.30
N PHE A 67 4.91 -3.42 -13.78
CA PHE A 67 4.94 -4.79 -13.30
C PHE A 67 6.27 -5.45 -13.64
N THR A 68 6.80 -6.19 -12.70
CA THR A 68 7.92 -7.12 -12.89
C THR A 68 7.62 -8.41 -12.12
N GLY A 69 7.68 -9.54 -12.83
CA GLY A 69 7.39 -10.83 -12.23
C GLY A 69 7.80 -12.00 -13.12
N ALA A 70 7.17 -13.14 -12.89
CA ALA A 70 7.43 -14.37 -13.63
C ALA A 70 6.12 -15.07 -14.03
N ILE A 71 6.14 -15.72 -15.20
CA ILE A 71 4.99 -16.48 -15.69
C ILE A 71 4.64 -17.61 -14.72
N SER A 72 3.41 -17.58 -14.23
CA SER A 72 2.85 -18.61 -13.35
C SER A 72 1.92 -19.55 -14.09
N ASP A 73 1.26 -19.07 -15.16
CA ASP A 73 0.35 -19.86 -15.97
C ASP A 73 0.37 -19.39 -17.43
N LEU A 74 0.32 -20.34 -18.35
CA LEU A 74 0.35 -20.10 -19.79
C LEU A 74 -0.72 -20.96 -20.46
N ASN A 75 -1.65 -20.31 -21.14
CA ASN A 75 -2.72 -20.97 -21.83
C ASN A 75 -2.77 -20.53 -23.31
N VAL A 76 -2.78 -21.49 -24.23
CA VAL A 76 -2.90 -21.22 -25.66
C VAL A 76 -4.15 -21.90 -26.20
N SER A 77 -5.06 -21.11 -26.73
CA SER A 77 -6.28 -21.59 -27.40
C SER A 77 -6.31 -21.10 -28.84
N PHE A 78 -7.15 -21.73 -29.66
CA PHE A 78 -7.27 -21.38 -31.06
C PHE A 78 -8.73 -21.09 -31.42
N ILE A 79 -8.93 -19.99 -32.15
CA ILE A 79 -10.22 -19.69 -32.78
C ILE A 79 -10.12 -20.12 -34.25
N SER A 80 -11.04 -20.97 -34.68
CA SER A 80 -11.10 -21.44 -36.06
C SER A 80 -12.33 -20.85 -36.78
N THR A 81 -12.12 -19.74 -37.48
CA THR A 81 -13.10 -19.15 -38.42
C THR A 81 -12.49 -18.95 -39.81
N GLY A 82 -11.75 -19.97 -40.30
CA GLY A 82 -10.97 -19.93 -41.54
C GLY A 82 -9.50 -20.15 -41.24
N THR A 83 -8.67 -19.12 -41.20
CA THR A 83 -7.28 -19.22 -40.72
C THR A 83 -7.30 -19.31 -39.18
N PRO A 84 -6.68 -20.35 -38.58
CA PRO A 84 -6.59 -20.43 -37.12
C PRO A 84 -5.83 -19.25 -36.54
N THR A 85 -6.45 -18.54 -35.60
CA THR A 85 -5.81 -17.47 -34.84
C THR A 85 -5.56 -17.99 -33.44
N ALA A 86 -4.34 -17.85 -32.95
CA ALA A 86 -3.97 -18.21 -31.59
C ALA A 86 -4.40 -17.11 -30.61
N ILE A 87 -4.90 -17.52 -29.44
CA ILE A 87 -5.07 -16.67 -28.27
C ILE A 87 -4.16 -17.20 -27.19
N THR A 88 -3.14 -16.44 -26.85
CA THR A 88 -2.22 -16.75 -25.76
C THR A 88 -2.59 -15.92 -24.55
N THR A 89 -2.95 -16.58 -23.47
CA THR A 89 -3.19 -15.95 -22.16
C THR A 89 -2.03 -16.27 -21.26
N ILE A 90 -1.36 -15.23 -20.80
CA ILE A 90 -0.20 -15.27 -19.91
C ILE A 90 -0.65 -14.71 -18.56
N THR A 91 -0.47 -15.48 -17.51
CA THR A 91 -0.62 -14.97 -16.13
C THR A 91 0.76 -14.96 -15.50
N ALA A 92 1.14 -13.82 -14.94
CA ALA A 92 2.40 -13.71 -14.19
C ALA A 92 2.15 -13.15 -12.79
N MET A 93 3.02 -13.55 -11.87
CA MET A 93 2.96 -13.16 -10.48
C MET A 93 4.25 -12.43 -10.10
N GLY A 94 4.12 -11.42 -9.25
CA GLY A 94 5.24 -10.69 -8.70
C GLY A 94 6.05 -11.48 -7.68
N ASN A 95 7.14 -10.90 -7.23
CA ASN A 95 8.09 -11.59 -6.36
C ASN A 95 7.54 -11.91 -4.98
N LEU A 96 6.53 -11.19 -4.50
CA LEU A 96 5.86 -11.51 -3.22
C LEU A 96 5.30 -12.94 -3.21
N ALA A 97 4.85 -13.45 -4.36
CA ALA A 97 4.37 -14.83 -4.47
C ALA A 97 5.47 -15.86 -4.14
N LYS A 98 6.74 -15.55 -4.43
CA LYS A 98 7.88 -16.46 -4.15
C LYS A 98 8.11 -16.67 -2.65
N LEU A 99 7.75 -15.68 -1.84
CA LEU A 99 7.86 -15.77 -0.37
C LEU A 99 6.97 -16.88 0.21
N GLY A 100 5.85 -17.19 -0.45
CA GLY A 100 4.95 -18.27 -0.06
C GLY A 100 5.53 -19.68 -0.26
N TYR A 101 6.61 -19.80 -1.03
CA TYR A 101 7.28 -21.07 -1.32
C TYR A 101 8.71 -21.15 -0.74
N THR A 102 9.14 -20.11 -0.02
CA THR A 102 10.48 -20.04 0.56
C THR A 102 10.39 -20.26 2.06
N ASP A 103 10.91 -21.38 2.53
CA ASP A 103 10.97 -21.70 3.96
C ASP A 103 12.10 -20.91 4.63
N VAL A 104 11.81 -20.33 5.79
CA VAL A 104 12.75 -19.56 6.61
C VAL A 104 12.66 -20.00 8.07
N GLY A 105 13.61 -19.59 8.89
CA GLY A 105 13.60 -19.85 10.33
C GLY A 105 13.94 -21.29 10.71
N ALA A 106 14.58 -22.10 9.86
CA ALA A 106 14.96 -23.48 10.17
C ALA A 106 15.84 -23.60 11.43
N SER A 107 16.64 -22.59 11.75
CA SER A 107 17.44 -22.51 12.97
C SER A 107 16.74 -21.77 14.13
N GLY A 108 15.49 -21.35 13.92
CA GLY A 108 14.77 -20.43 14.79
C GLY A 108 15.31 -19.00 14.70
N TYR A 109 14.53 -18.09 15.26
CA TYR A 109 14.93 -16.69 15.43
C TYR A 109 15.16 -16.41 16.91
N ILE A 110 16.20 -15.67 17.23
CA ILE A 110 16.43 -15.15 18.58
C ILE A 110 15.50 -13.97 18.85
N GLU A 111 15.41 -13.58 20.11
CA GLU A 111 14.82 -12.29 20.49
C GLU A 111 15.55 -11.15 19.79
N GLN A 112 14.80 -10.31 19.07
CA GLN A 112 15.36 -9.23 18.25
C GLN A 112 14.28 -8.21 17.88
N THR A 113 14.68 -7.07 17.32
CA THR A 113 13.69 -6.12 16.81
C THR A 113 12.95 -6.68 15.60
N ALA A 114 11.73 -6.19 15.37
CA ALA A 114 10.96 -6.55 14.18
C ALA A 114 11.74 -6.29 12.88
N ARG A 115 12.43 -5.14 12.82
CA ARG A 115 13.30 -4.78 11.68
C ARG A 115 14.36 -5.85 11.41
N GLN A 116 15.14 -6.21 12.46
CA GLN A 116 16.19 -7.23 12.30
C GLN A 116 15.63 -8.56 11.81
N ARG A 117 14.41 -8.92 12.26
CA ARG A 117 13.76 -10.15 11.82
C ARG A 117 13.32 -10.06 10.37
N VAL A 118 12.72 -8.95 9.95
CA VAL A 118 12.33 -8.71 8.55
C VAL A 118 13.55 -8.80 7.63
N GLU A 119 14.64 -8.10 7.95
CA GLU A 119 15.89 -8.14 7.19
C GLU A 119 16.43 -9.57 7.09
N GLY A 120 16.49 -10.30 8.22
CA GLY A 120 16.97 -11.69 8.21
C GLY A 120 16.08 -12.66 7.42
N ILE A 121 14.76 -12.41 7.36
CA ILE A 121 13.84 -13.18 6.52
C ILE A 121 14.09 -12.87 5.05
N LEU A 122 14.14 -11.59 4.68
CA LEU A 122 14.29 -11.17 3.28
C LEU A 122 15.67 -11.54 2.72
N ASP A 123 16.74 -11.38 3.51
CA ASP A 123 18.09 -11.83 3.14
C ASP A 123 18.13 -13.34 2.82
N ALA A 124 17.40 -14.14 3.60
CA ALA A 124 17.34 -15.58 3.37
C ALA A 124 16.61 -15.96 2.07
N THR A 125 15.77 -15.08 1.52
CA THR A 125 15.06 -15.34 0.26
C THR A 125 15.90 -15.06 -0.97
N GLY A 126 16.93 -14.22 -0.85
CA GLY A 126 17.74 -13.75 -1.97
C GLY A 126 16.99 -12.84 -2.95
N LEU A 127 15.82 -12.33 -2.58
CA LEU A 127 15.07 -11.36 -3.37
C LEU A 127 15.52 -9.94 -3.05
N ASP A 128 15.45 -9.06 -4.03
CA ASP A 128 15.63 -7.63 -3.80
C ASP A 128 14.52 -7.10 -2.90
N TYR A 129 14.91 -6.30 -1.92
CA TYR A 129 13.95 -5.67 -1.02
C TYR A 129 14.38 -4.26 -0.61
N LEU A 130 13.42 -3.50 -0.17
CA LEU A 130 13.60 -2.19 0.43
C LEU A 130 12.83 -2.13 1.75
N ASN A 131 13.51 -1.81 2.82
CA ASN A 131 12.86 -1.32 4.01
C ASN A 131 12.50 0.14 3.76
N ALA A 132 11.28 0.38 3.30
CA ALA A 132 10.76 1.72 3.12
C ALA A 132 10.51 2.33 4.48
N GLY A 133 11.24 3.37 4.77
CA GLY A 133 11.13 4.12 6.01
C GLY A 133 12.46 4.68 6.46
N ASP A 134 12.40 5.74 7.23
CA ASP A 134 13.57 6.30 7.91
C ASP A 134 14.17 5.19 8.80
N PRO A 135 15.48 4.92 8.71
CA PRO A 135 16.14 3.95 9.55
C PRO A 135 15.91 4.20 11.05
N ASP A 136 15.50 5.39 11.43
CA ASP A 136 15.36 5.78 12.83
C ASP A 136 13.93 5.68 13.39
N ILE A 137 12.89 5.49 12.57
CA ILE A 137 11.49 5.55 13.07
C ILE A 137 10.82 4.18 13.27
N THR A 138 11.46 3.03 12.95
CA THR A 138 10.62 1.93 12.62
C THR A 138 10.96 0.59 13.19
N LEU A 139 9.89 -0.15 13.52
CA LEU A 139 9.93 -1.57 13.89
C LEU A 139 10.87 -1.87 15.06
N TYR A 140 10.87 -0.96 16.06
CA TYR A 140 11.59 -1.17 17.31
C TYR A 140 10.92 -2.20 18.22
N ALA A 141 9.68 -2.60 17.90
CA ALA A 141 9.01 -3.65 18.68
C ALA A 141 9.94 -4.84 18.83
N ILE A 142 10.16 -5.24 20.08
CA ILE A 142 10.95 -6.43 20.40
C ILE A 142 10.05 -7.65 20.20
N LEU A 143 10.49 -8.56 19.36
CA LEU A 143 9.83 -9.84 19.12
C LEU A 143 10.46 -10.94 19.95
N GLU A 144 9.62 -11.83 20.46
CA GLU A 144 10.05 -13.06 21.15
C GLU A 144 10.87 -13.95 20.23
N ALA A 145 11.67 -14.81 20.83
CA ALA A 145 12.33 -15.87 20.10
C ALA A 145 11.29 -16.81 19.47
N ASP A 146 11.46 -17.11 18.19
CA ASP A 146 10.59 -18.03 17.45
C ASP A 146 11.42 -19.22 16.96
N ALA A 147 11.06 -20.40 17.38
CA ALA A 147 11.74 -21.65 17.02
C ALA A 147 11.06 -22.38 15.84
N GLN A 148 9.95 -21.85 15.32
CA GLN A 148 9.17 -22.53 14.31
C GLN A 148 9.58 -22.09 12.90
N PRO A 149 9.96 -23.03 12.03
CA PRO A 149 10.11 -22.72 10.61
C PRO A 149 8.73 -22.40 10.01
N SER A 150 8.71 -21.45 9.11
CA SER A 150 7.52 -21.06 8.35
C SER A 150 7.91 -20.57 6.97
N THR A 151 6.92 -20.34 6.10
CA THR A 151 7.21 -19.62 4.86
C THR A 151 7.62 -18.19 5.17
N ALA A 152 8.43 -17.58 4.30
CA ALA A 152 8.82 -16.17 4.45
C ALA A 152 7.59 -15.26 4.47
N LEU A 153 6.57 -15.57 3.65
CA LEU A 153 5.32 -14.82 3.60
C LEU A 153 4.56 -14.86 4.93
N ASP A 154 4.43 -16.04 5.54
CA ASP A 154 3.77 -16.20 6.84
C ASP A 154 4.54 -15.49 7.95
N ALA A 155 5.88 -15.58 7.93
CA ALA A 155 6.72 -14.89 8.90
C ALA A 155 6.58 -13.37 8.82
N LEU A 156 6.65 -12.79 7.61
CA LEU A 156 6.42 -11.36 7.38
C LEU A 156 5.00 -10.96 7.76
N GLY A 157 4.01 -11.78 7.43
CA GLY A 157 2.61 -11.55 7.78
C GLY A 157 2.38 -11.44 9.29
N ARG A 158 2.98 -12.33 10.09
CA ARG A 158 2.90 -12.26 11.57
C ARG A 158 3.54 -10.99 12.12
N ILE A 159 4.73 -10.61 11.59
CA ILE A 159 5.40 -9.38 12.01
C ILE A 159 4.54 -8.17 11.65
N ALA A 160 4.06 -8.08 10.42
CA ALA A 160 3.22 -6.98 9.95
C ALA A 160 1.93 -6.86 10.77
N GLN A 161 1.27 -7.97 11.06
CA GLN A 161 0.07 -7.99 11.89
C GLN A 161 0.35 -7.50 13.31
N GLY A 162 1.44 -7.96 13.91
CA GLY A 162 1.84 -7.55 15.26
C GLY A 162 2.22 -6.07 15.32
N THR A 163 3.02 -5.58 14.40
CA THR A 163 3.53 -4.20 14.40
C THR A 163 2.59 -3.19 13.75
N GLY A 164 1.65 -3.63 12.92
CA GLY A 164 0.81 -2.75 12.09
C GLY A 164 1.43 -2.39 10.75
N ALA A 165 2.61 -2.88 10.46
CA ALA A 165 3.30 -2.68 9.19
C ALA A 165 2.52 -3.29 8.02
N THR A 166 2.91 -2.93 6.81
CA THR A 166 2.42 -3.53 5.58
C THR A 166 3.60 -4.00 4.73
N TYR A 167 3.33 -4.86 3.76
CA TYR A 167 4.34 -5.31 2.79
C TYR A 167 3.69 -5.54 1.43
N TYR A 168 4.45 -5.34 0.38
CA TYR A 168 3.99 -5.52 -1.00
C TYR A 168 5.21 -5.66 -1.91
N ASP A 169 4.99 -6.06 -3.15
CA ASP A 169 6.00 -5.95 -4.20
C ASP A 169 5.74 -4.69 -5.04
N ASP A 170 6.79 -3.90 -5.26
CA ASP A 170 6.72 -2.71 -6.09
C ASP A 170 6.72 -3.05 -7.60
N PRO A 171 6.40 -2.11 -8.50
CA PRO A 171 6.40 -2.37 -9.93
C PRO A 171 7.73 -2.89 -10.50
N THR A 172 8.85 -2.62 -9.84
CA THR A 172 10.18 -3.13 -10.25
C THR A 172 10.45 -4.56 -9.75
N GLY A 173 9.53 -5.11 -8.94
CA GLY A 173 9.62 -6.46 -8.38
C GLY A 173 10.39 -6.54 -7.06
N ARG A 174 10.74 -5.43 -6.41
CA ARG A 174 11.34 -5.44 -5.08
C ARG A 174 10.26 -5.65 -4.02
N ILE A 175 10.61 -6.36 -2.96
CA ILE A 175 9.75 -6.49 -1.80
C ILE A 175 9.91 -5.25 -0.92
N ILE A 176 8.81 -4.58 -0.64
CA ILE A 176 8.76 -3.44 0.26
C ILE A 176 8.14 -3.91 1.57
N PHE A 177 8.80 -3.64 2.70
CA PHE A 177 8.23 -3.79 4.02
C PHE A 177 8.19 -2.40 4.68
N GLU A 178 7.00 -1.90 4.94
CA GLU A 178 6.77 -0.52 5.32
C GLU A 178 6.06 -0.45 6.67
N ASP A 179 6.64 0.32 7.59
CA ASP A 179 6.01 0.61 8.87
C ASP A 179 4.74 1.46 8.67
N TYR A 180 3.78 1.28 9.54
CA TYR A 180 2.54 2.05 9.50
C TYR A 180 2.78 3.57 9.56
N GLY A 181 3.79 4.03 10.30
CA GLY A 181 4.15 5.43 10.42
C GLY A 181 4.71 6.07 9.16
N ASN A 182 5.15 5.26 8.19
CA ASN A 182 5.69 5.73 6.92
C ASN A 182 4.69 5.74 5.77
N ARG A 183 3.55 5.08 5.94
CA ARG A 183 2.50 5.09 4.92
C ARG A 183 1.98 6.52 4.73
N GLY A 184 2.01 6.99 3.49
CA GLY A 184 1.70 8.38 3.13
C GLY A 184 2.86 9.35 3.33
N SER A 185 3.93 8.95 4.02
CA SER A 185 5.13 9.77 4.19
C SER A 185 6.17 9.55 3.09
N THR A 186 6.00 8.56 2.23
CA THR A 186 6.97 8.24 1.16
C THR A 186 7.29 9.42 0.26
N THR A 187 6.37 10.37 0.16
CA THR A 187 6.59 11.66 -0.53
C THR A 187 7.29 12.69 0.37
N PHE A 188 7.15 12.56 1.69
CA PHE A 188 7.78 13.47 2.65
C PHE A 188 9.21 13.06 3.00
N ALA A 189 9.51 11.77 3.13
CA ALA A 189 10.83 11.28 3.48
C ALA A 189 11.92 11.76 2.49
N GLY A 190 11.59 11.88 1.20
CA GLY A 190 12.49 12.44 0.20
C GLY A 190 12.83 13.92 0.39
N ILE A 191 11.94 14.68 1.03
CA ILE A 191 12.10 16.13 1.20
C ILE A 191 12.71 16.45 2.57
N TRP A 192 12.26 15.80 3.64
CA TRP A 192 12.72 16.07 4.99
C TRP A 192 14.01 15.33 5.38
N ALA A 193 14.16 14.08 4.97
CA ALA A 193 15.40 13.32 5.21
C ALA A 193 16.62 13.93 4.52
N ASN A 194 16.42 14.77 3.51
CA ASN A 194 17.48 15.48 2.81
C ASN A 194 17.79 16.86 3.41
N GLN A 195 17.01 17.31 4.39
CA GLN A 195 17.29 18.57 5.11
C GLN A 195 18.29 18.28 6.24
N VAL A 196 19.56 18.54 5.97
CA VAL A 196 20.63 18.48 6.98
C VAL A 196 20.66 19.83 7.69
N GLY A 197 20.16 19.88 8.93
CA GLY A 197 20.21 21.11 9.73
C GLY A 197 19.01 21.26 10.67
N THR A 198 18.98 22.37 11.38
CA THR A 198 17.85 22.75 12.25
C THR A 198 16.76 23.44 11.44
N TRP A 199 15.54 23.48 11.95
CA TRP A 199 14.40 24.17 11.34
C TRP A 199 14.65 25.64 10.96
N SER A 200 15.54 26.31 11.71
CA SER A 200 15.93 27.68 11.41
C SER A 200 16.85 27.82 10.19
N GLU A 201 17.36 26.72 9.68
CA GLU A 201 18.26 26.65 8.54
C GLU A 201 17.57 26.14 7.28
N ALA A 202 16.29 25.73 7.37
CA ALA A 202 15.51 25.31 6.23
C ALA A 202 15.24 26.50 5.29
N GLU A 203 15.71 26.41 4.05
CA GLU A 203 15.45 27.39 3.01
C GLU A 203 14.15 27.05 2.28
N GLY A 204 13.30 28.04 2.08
CA GLY A 204 12.03 27.91 1.37
C GLY A 204 10.81 28.23 2.24
N THR A 205 9.66 28.29 1.62
CA THR A 205 8.38 28.44 2.31
C THR A 205 7.60 27.12 2.22
N TRP A 206 6.68 26.90 3.14
CA TRP A 206 5.80 25.72 3.13
C TRP A 206 5.02 25.56 1.83
N ALA A 207 4.77 26.65 1.10
CA ALA A 207 4.13 26.63 -0.20
C ALA A 207 5.00 26.03 -1.31
N ASP A 208 6.33 25.97 -1.08
CA ASP A 208 7.26 25.40 -2.06
C ASP A 208 7.35 23.88 -1.98
N TYR A 209 6.73 23.30 -0.96
CA TYR A 209 6.65 21.84 -0.76
C TYR A 209 5.20 21.39 -0.96
N PRO A 210 4.87 20.76 -2.09
CA PRO A 210 3.53 20.26 -2.30
C PRO A 210 3.21 19.23 -1.21
N LEU A 211 2.25 19.56 -0.36
CA LEU A 211 1.81 18.69 0.73
C LEU A 211 1.21 17.38 0.21
N PHE A 212 0.73 17.40 -1.05
CA PHE A 212 0.12 16.25 -1.69
C PHE A 212 0.59 16.18 -3.15
N PRO A 213 1.32 15.14 -3.56
CA PRO A 213 1.87 15.07 -4.90
C PRO A 213 0.82 14.90 -5.98
N LEU A 214 -0.34 14.32 -5.65
CA LEU A 214 -1.41 14.07 -6.62
C LEU A 214 -2.75 14.53 -6.08
N SER A 215 -3.35 15.49 -6.78
CA SER A 215 -4.69 15.97 -6.46
C SER A 215 -5.61 15.77 -7.68
N PHE A 216 -6.71 15.03 -7.47
CA PHE A 216 -7.72 14.84 -8.50
C PHE A 216 -8.92 15.74 -8.23
N ASN A 217 -9.25 16.59 -9.21
CA ASN A 217 -10.52 17.26 -9.23
C ASN A 217 -11.54 16.40 -9.98
N LEU A 218 -12.54 15.87 -9.28
CA LEU A 218 -13.56 15.01 -9.88
C LEU A 218 -14.47 15.71 -10.89
N GLU A 219 -14.43 17.05 -10.96
CA GLU A 219 -15.12 17.83 -11.99
C GLU A 219 -14.28 17.98 -13.27
N ALA A 220 -13.00 17.60 -13.23
CA ALA A 220 -12.11 17.72 -14.39
C ALA A 220 -12.44 16.67 -15.47
N PRO A 221 -12.27 17.00 -16.76
CA PRO A 221 -12.37 16.03 -17.83
C PRO A 221 -11.36 14.89 -17.64
N GLY A 222 -11.79 13.65 -17.88
CA GLY A 222 -10.92 12.47 -17.77
C GLY A 222 -10.96 11.76 -16.44
N VAL A 223 -11.32 12.43 -15.37
CA VAL A 223 -11.61 11.75 -14.11
C VAL A 223 -12.98 11.11 -14.21
N ILE A 224 -13.02 9.82 -14.16
CA ILE A 224 -14.24 9.08 -14.38
C ILE A 224 -14.59 8.31 -13.14
N PHE A 225 -15.84 8.31 -12.88
CA PHE A 225 -16.58 7.47 -11.99
C PHE A 225 -16.90 8.12 -10.66
N ALA A 226 -18.20 8.12 -10.47
CA ALA A 226 -18.83 8.50 -9.23
C ALA A 226 -18.22 7.70 -8.06
N PRO A 227 -17.47 8.33 -7.18
CA PRO A 227 -16.93 7.65 -6.01
C PRO A 227 -18.07 7.08 -5.17
N THR A 228 -17.92 5.84 -4.74
CA THR A 228 -18.90 5.21 -3.88
C THR A 228 -18.49 5.36 -2.43
N TRP A 229 -19.28 6.10 -1.67
CA TRP A 229 -19.13 6.23 -0.25
C TRP A 229 -19.84 5.10 0.49
N SER A 230 -19.16 4.48 1.41
CA SER A 230 -19.73 3.48 2.30
C SER A 230 -19.38 3.77 3.75
N LYS A 231 -20.32 3.51 4.64
CA LYS A 231 -20.10 3.53 6.09
C LYS A 231 -20.69 2.25 6.66
N THR A 232 -19.82 1.34 7.10
CA THR A 232 -20.23 0.02 7.57
C THR A 232 -19.73 -0.24 8.98
N LEU A 233 -20.34 -1.18 9.66
CA LEU A 233 -19.91 -1.64 10.98
C LEU A 233 -18.87 -2.78 10.89
N THR A 234 -18.59 -3.27 9.71
CA THR A 234 -17.70 -4.44 9.53
C THR A 234 -16.27 -4.19 10.04
N PRO A 235 -15.61 -3.04 9.72
CA PRO A 235 -14.27 -2.77 10.22
C PRO A 235 -14.26 -2.17 11.64
N LEU A 236 -15.43 -1.97 12.28
CA LEU A 236 -15.49 -1.32 13.58
C LEU A 236 -15.02 -2.29 14.68
N ILE A 237 -14.03 -1.85 15.45
CA ILE A 237 -13.44 -2.55 16.59
C ILE A 237 -13.39 -1.57 17.76
N ASN A 238 -14.02 -1.91 18.89
CA ASN A 238 -14.06 -1.06 20.06
C ASN A 238 -13.72 -1.79 21.38
N ASP A 239 -13.23 -3.02 21.25
CA ASP A 239 -12.69 -3.83 22.33
C ASP A 239 -11.54 -4.66 21.75
N VAL A 240 -10.31 -4.29 22.06
CA VAL A 240 -9.08 -4.89 21.50
C VAL A 240 -8.33 -5.61 22.58
N THR A 241 -7.99 -6.85 22.32
CA THR A 241 -7.04 -7.61 23.14
C THR A 241 -5.82 -7.99 22.28
N VAL A 242 -4.65 -7.54 22.66
CA VAL A 242 -3.38 -7.89 22.04
C VAL A 242 -2.61 -8.80 22.96
N THR A 243 -2.22 -9.98 22.48
CA THR A 243 -1.34 -10.87 23.23
C THR A 243 0.11 -10.48 23.01
N TYR A 244 0.94 -10.68 24.03
CA TYR A 244 2.39 -10.42 23.97
C TYR A 244 3.11 -11.36 24.93
N GLY A 245 4.39 -11.58 24.69
CA GLY A 245 5.15 -12.51 25.51
C GLY A 245 4.48 -13.88 25.64
N PRO A 246 4.94 -14.73 26.56
CA PRO A 246 4.30 -16.02 26.80
C PRO A 246 2.97 -15.85 27.55
N ASP A 247 1.85 -15.94 26.84
CA ASP A 247 0.47 -15.97 27.38
C ASP A 247 0.01 -14.69 28.13
N LEU A 248 0.66 -13.55 27.91
CA LEU A 248 0.23 -12.26 28.45
C LEU A 248 -0.67 -11.52 27.45
N SER A 249 -1.50 -10.61 27.94
CA SER A 249 -2.34 -9.79 27.09
C SER A 249 -2.59 -8.40 27.68
N VAL A 250 -2.77 -7.43 26.81
CA VAL A 250 -3.29 -6.10 27.11
C VAL A 250 -4.65 -5.95 26.45
N ASN A 251 -5.59 -5.32 27.17
CA ASN A 251 -6.92 -5.03 26.63
C ASN A 251 -7.17 -3.53 26.68
N GLN A 252 -7.74 -3.00 25.60
CA GLN A 252 -8.23 -1.62 25.52
C GLN A 252 -9.66 -1.60 25.01
N THR A 253 -10.48 -0.67 25.54
CA THR A 253 -11.87 -0.54 25.19
C THR A 253 -12.26 0.93 25.02
N ASP A 254 -13.11 1.23 24.03
CA ASP A 254 -13.78 2.52 23.88
C ASP A 254 -15.23 2.42 24.35
N SER A 255 -15.49 2.93 25.55
CA SER A 255 -16.82 2.86 26.17
C SER A 255 -17.88 3.70 25.45
N ALA A 256 -17.50 4.79 24.80
CA ALA A 256 -18.42 5.63 24.03
C ALA A 256 -18.86 4.89 22.76
N SER A 257 -17.93 4.34 22.04
CA SER A 257 -18.19 3.51 20.86
C SER A 257 -19.01 2.26 21.21
N ILE A 258 -18.69 1.57 22.31
CA ILE A 258 -19.48 0.42 22.78
C ILE A 258 -20.93 0.82 23.08
N THR A 259 -21.14 1.97 23.68
CA THR A 259 -22.49 2.49 23.96
C THR A 259 -23.25 2.77 22.67
N GLN A 260 -22.58 3.31 21.66
CA GLN A 260 -23.22 3.71 20.41
C GLN A 260 -23.47 2.53 19.46
N TYR A 261 -22.51 1.62 19.32
CA TYR A 261 -22.50 0.58 18.27
C TYR A 261 -22.60 -0.85 18.80
N GLY A 262 -22.61 -1.02 20.13
CA GLY A 262 -22.42 -2.32 20.76
C GLY A 262 -20.95 -2.77 20.78
N ARG A 263 -20.66 -3.75 21.62
CA ARG A 263 -19.30 -4.28 21.75
C ARG A 263 -18.87 -5.02 20.50
N ARG A 264 -17.70 -4.70 19.98
CA ARG A 264 -17.02 -5.30 18.82
C ARG A 264 -15.63 -5.70 19.23
N GLU A 265 -15.49 -6.97 19.56
CA GLU A 265 -14.26 -7.54 20.07
C GLU A 265 -13.33 -7.94 18.93
N TYR A 266 -12.04 -7.64 19.11
CA TYR A 266 -10.96 -8.11 18.25
C TYR A 266 -9.81 -8.63 19.10
N ARG A 267 -9.35 -9.81 18.80
CA ARG A 267 -8.20 -10.41 19.45
C ARG A 267 -7.07 -10.56 18.43
N LEU A 268 -5.89 -10.04 18.79
CA LEU A 268 -4.68 -10.08 18.00
C LEU A 268 -3.62 -10.87 18.76
N ASP A 269 -3.26 -12.02 18.22
CA ASP A 269 -2.14 -12.81 18.72
C ASP A 269 -0.86 -12.35 18.02
N THR A 270 0.18 -11.99 18.79
CA THR A 270 1.43 -11.43 18.27
C THR A 270 2.66 -12.08 18.87
N ASP A 271 3.78 -11.93 18.17
CA ASP A 271 5.13 -12.29 18.67
C ASP A 271 5.80 -11.12 19.44
N ILE A 272 5.07 -10.05 19.75
CA ILE A 272 5.58 -8.91 20.51
C ILE A 272 5.95 -9.35 21.91
N LYS A 273 7.11 -8.89 22.39
CA LYS A 273 7.61 -9.24 23.72
C LYS A 273 7.13 -8.31 24.82
N THR A 274 7.05 -7.01 24.55
CA THR A 274 6.87 -6.02 25.60
C THR A 274 5.43 -5.54 25.72
N ILE A 275 5.01 -5.22 26.96
CA ILE A 275 3.70 -4.64 27.22
C ILE A 275 3.56 -3.26 26.56
N GLY A 276 4.65 -2.49 26.48
CA GLY A 276 4.64 -1.15 25.86
C GLY A 276 4.25 -1.23 24.40
N ASP A 277 4.92 -2.09 23.61
CA ASP A 277 4.65 -2.29 22.19
C ASP A 277 3.23 -2.82 21.96
N ALA A 278 2.79 -3.79 22.79
CA ALA A 278 1.44 -4.33 22.71
C ALA A 278 0.37 -3.28 23.04
N THR A 279 0.65 -2.39 24.01
CA THR A 279 -0.26 -1.28 24.35
C THR A 279 -0.35 -0.28 23.21
N THR A 280 0.78 0.09 22.62
CA THR A 280 0.83 0.97 21.45
C THR A 280 0.05 0.37 20.27
N ARG A 281 0.24 -0.93 20.02
CA ARG A 281 -0.51 -1.62 18.97
C ARG A 281 -2.02 -1.62 19.22
N ALA A 282 -2.45 -1.92 20.46
CA ALA A 282 -3.87 -1.90 20.83
C ALA A 282 -4.46 -0.48 20.69
N ALA A 283 -3.74 0.54 21.17
CA ALA A 283 -4.14 1.94 21.05
C ALA A 283 -4.33 2.35 19.61
N GLY A 284 -3.39 1.94 18.76
CA GLY A 284 -3.46 2.25 17.36
C GLY A 284 -4.68 1.65 16.67
N ILE A 285 -4.99 0.37 16.91
CA ILE A 285 -6.21 -0.26 16.37
C ILE A 285 -7.46 0.49 16.85
N MET A 286 -7.49 0.86 18.12
CA MET A 286 -8.62 1.61 18.70
C MET A 286 -8.80 2.97 18.02
N THR A 287 -7.73 3.73 17.85
CA THR A 287 -7.76 5.03 17.18
C THR A 287 -8.31 4.92 15.77
N ALA A 288 -7.86 3.92 15.02
CA ALA A 288 -8.26 3.73 13.64
C ALA A 288 -9.72 3.22 13.48
N GLN A 289 -10.17 2.34 14.37
CA GLN A 289 -11.35 1.52 14.08
C GLN A 289 -12.48 1.63 15.12
N ALA A 290 -12.30 2.38 16.23
CA ALA A 290 -13.36 2.49 17.24
C ALA A 290 -14.59 3.25 16.75
N ASN A 291 -14.47 4.07 15.71
CA ASN A 291 -15.56 4.86 15.16
C ASN A 291 -15.87 4.44 13.72
N GLY A 292 -17.15 4.42 13.37
CA GLY A 292 -17.56 4.16 12.00
C GLY A 292 -17.13 5.31 11.09
N LEU A 293 -16.26 5.02 10.15
CA LEU A 293 -15.74 5.99 9.17
C LEU A 293 -16.48 5.86 7.84
N TRP A 294 -16.56 6.96 7.11
CA TRP A 294 -16.90 6.94 5.71
C TRP A 294 -15.68 6.47 4.91
N ASN A 295 -15.83 5.41 4.17
CA ASN A 295 -14.80 4.91 3.29
C ASN A 295 -15.17 5.20 1.84
N LEU A 296 -14.20 5.73 1.10
CA LEU A 296 -14.25 5.85 -0.34
C LEU A 296 -13.63 4.59 -0.92
N GLY A 297 -14.42 3.78 -1.62
CA GLY A 297 -13.94 2.47 -2.07
C GLY A 297 -12.89 2.57 -3.17
N GLN A 298 -13.32 2.83 -4.37
CA GLN A 298 -12.44 2.87 -5.54
C GLN A 298 -12.73 4.10 -6.40
N ILE A 299 -11.68 4.63 -7.01
CA ILE A 299 -11.78 5.63 -8.08
C ILE A 299 -11.09 5.09 -9.32
N SER A 300 -11.66 5.36 -10.48
CA SER A 300 -11.06 5.01 -11.76
C SER A 300 -10.77 6.26 -12.57
N VAL A 301 -9.64 6.26 -13.25
CA VAL A 301 -9.15 7.38 -14.05
C VAL A 301 -8.85 6.89 -15.46
N LEU A 302 -9.31 7.62 -16.47
CA LEU A 302 -8.87 7.43 -17.85
C LEU A 302 -7.55 8.15 -18.04
N VAL A 303 -6.47 7.39 -18.00
CA VAL A 303 -5.11 7.94 -18.05
C VAL A 303 -4.85 8.70 -19.35
N ASP A 304 -5.40 8.21 -20.46
CA ASP A 304 -5.26 8.85 -21.79
C ASP A 304 -5.89 10.25 -21.92
N GLN A 305 -6.67 10.67 -20.93
CA GLN A 305 -7.32 12.00 -20.93
C GLN A 305 -6.66 13.00 -19.98
N LEU A 306 -5.67 12.55 -19.21
CA LEU A 306 -4.87 13.43 -18.35
C LEU A 306 -3.81 14.18 -19.17
N ASP A 307 -3.32 15.26 -18.62
CA ASP A 307 -2.10 15.85 -19.16
C ASP A 307 -0.85 15.02 -18.80
N ALA A 308 0.30 15.40 -19.35
CA ALA A 308 1.52 14.60 -19.20
C ALA A 308 2.04 14.57 -17.75
N ASP A 309 1.89 15.67 -17.01
CA ASP A 309 2.39 15.79 -15.65
C ASP A 309 1.52 14.94 -14.71
N ASP A 310 0.20 15.05 -14.81
CA ASP A 310 -0.76 14.24 -14.05
C ASP A 310 -0.64 12.75 -14.41
N THR A 311 -0.42 12.43 -15.69
CA THR A 311 -0.19 11.04 -16.13
C THR A 311 1.05 10.46 -15.46
N THR A 312 2.17 11.18 -15.49
CA THR A 312 3.42 10.73 -14.86
C THR A 312 3.23 10.55 -13.36
N ALA A 313 2.67 11.54 -12.66
CA ALA A 313 2.42 11.47 -11.23
C ALA A 313 1.51 10.29 -10.85
N LEU A 314 0.50 9.98 -11.68
CA LEU A 314 -0.41 8.86 -11.49
C LEU A 314 0.28 7.51 -11.69
N LEU A 315 1.13 7.40 -12.71
CA LEU A 315 1.87 6.16 -13.01
C LEU A 315 2.98 5.88 -11.97
N GLU A 316 3.53 6.90 -11.34
CA GLU A 316 4.55 6.77 -10.29
C GLU A 316 3.98 6.46 -8.91
N LEU A 317 2.64 6.41 -8.74
CA LEU A 317 2.02 6.04 -7.47
C LEU A 317 2.42 4.63 -7.04
N VAL A 318 2.69 4.52 -5.74
CA VAL A 318 2.94 3.25 -5.06
C VAL A 318 1.92 3.04 -3.93
N SER A 319 1.81 1.82 -3.42
CA SER A 319 1.03 1.56 -2.21
C SER A 319 1.55 2.44 -1.07
N GLY A 320 0.65 3.05 -0.31
CA GLY A 320 1.01 4.03 0.71
C GLY A 320 1.00 5.49 0.25
N SER A 321 0.98 5.78 -1.06
CA SER A 321 0.91 7.16 -1.56
C SER A 321 -0.37 7.87 -1.12
N LEU A 322 -0.25 9.18 -0.81
CA LEU A 322 -1.40 10.03 -0.53
C LEU A 322 -2.01 10.58 -1.81
N VAL A 323 -3.33 10.62 -1.86
CA VAL A 323 -4.10 11.29 -2.91
C VAL A 323 -5.12 12.23 -2.30
N THR A 324 -5.30 13.40 -2.90
CA THR A 324 -6.33 14.36 -2.52
C THR A 324 -7.41 14.39 -3.59
N LEU A 325 -8.66 14.26 -3.18
CA LEU A 325 -9.82 14.35 -4.05
C LEU A 325 -10.57 15.63 -3.74
N THR A 326 -10.81 16.44 -4.77
CA THR A 326 -11.58 17.68 -4.71
C THR A 326 -12.76 17.61 -5.68
N GLY A 327 -13.66 18.61 -5.65
CA GLY A 327 -14.84 18.59 -6.51
C GLY A 327 -15.85 17.49 -6.14
N LEU A 328 -15.83 17.03 -4.90
CA LEU A 328 -16.80 16.05 -4.40
C LEU A 328 -18.20 16.69 -4.31
N PRO A 329 -19.27 15.93 -4.63
CA PRO A 329 -20.63 16.46 -4.57
C PRO A 329 -20.98 16.99 -3.18
N ALA A 330 -21.56 18.17 -3.10
CA ALA A 330 -21.99 18.81 -1.84
C ALA A 330 -23.02 17.98 -1.05
N SER A 331 -23.66 16.99 -1.67
CA SER A 331 -24.54 16.01 -1.02
C SER A 331 -23.79 14.83 -0.40
N GLY A 332 -22.50 14.74 -0.63
CA GLY A 332 -21.65 13.71 -0.05
C GLY A 332 -21.25 14.00 1.41
N PRO A 333 -20.57 13.05 2.06
CA PRO A 333 -20.12 13.23 3.45
C PRO A 333 -18.98 14.25 3.59
N TYR A 334 -18.22 14.51 2.52
CA TYR A 334 -17.07 15.41 2.51
C TYR A 334 -17.04 16.22 1.23
N SER A 335 -16.55 17.47 1.31
CA SER A 335 -16.30 18.36 0.16
C SER A 335 -14.95 18.11 -0.50
N SER A 336 -14.00 17.58 0.28
CA SER A 336 -12.70 17.07 -0.18
C SER A 336 -12.35 15.84 0.62
N TYR A 337 -11.49 14.97 0.10
CA TYR A 337 -11.10 13.75 0.77
C TYR A 337 -9.62 13.47 0.52
N ILE A 338 -8.91 13.19 1.60
CA ILE A 338 -7.54 12.69 1.52
C ILE A 338 -7.60 11.19 1.72
N GLY A 339 -6.93 10.45 0.88
CA GLY A 339 -6.88 9.00 0.95
C GLY A 339 -5.47 8.45 0.79
N ILE A 340 -5.26 7.23 1.28
CA ILE A 340 -4.05 6.45 1.06
C ILE A 340 -4.35 5.40 0.00
N VAL A 341 -3.47 5.30 -0.99
CA VAL A 341 -3.54 4.25 -2.00
C VAL A 341 -3.17 2.92 -1.35
N GLU A 342 -4.10 1.98 -1.33
CA GLU A 342 -3.89 0.62 -0.83
C GLU A 342 -3.41 -0.32 -1.93
N GLY A 343 -3.79 -0.03 -3.14
CA GLY A 343 -3.44 -0.77 -4.33
C GLY A 343 -4.09 -0.17 -5.56
N TRP A 344 -3.75 -0.71 -6.72
CA TRP A 344 -4.34 -0.26 -7.99
C TRP A 344 -4.46 -1.40 -8.99
N THR A 345 -5.26 -1.15 -9.99
CA THR A 345 -5.37 -2.02 -11.17
C THR A 345 -5.28 -1.19 -12.43
N ASP A 346 -4.28 -1.45 -13.24
CA ASP A 346 -4.19 -0.98 -14.62
C ASP A 346 -4.98 -1.92 -15.53
N SER A 347 -5.76 -1.37 -16.42
CA SER A 347 -6.42 -2.10 -17.50
C SER A 347 -6.20 -1.39 -18.81
N TYR A 348 -5.48 -2.02 -19.71
CA TYR A 348 -5.24 -1.53 -21.05
C TYR A 348 -5.93 -2.41 -22.08
N ASN A 349 -6.92 -1.86 -22.76
CA ASN A 349 -7.73 -2.57 -23.73
C ASN A 349 -8.11 -1.66 -24.90
N ASN A 350 -7.88 -2.11 -26.13
CA ASN A 350 -8.23 -1.40 -27.36
C ASN A 350 -7.73 0.08 -27.41
N GLY A 351 -6.52 0.33 -26.90
CA GLY A 351 -5.94 1.65 -26.89
C GLY A 351 -6.51 2.58 -25.79
N GLN A 352 -7.28 2.06 -24.86
CA GLN A 352 -7.77 2.78 -23.70
C GLN A 352 -7.08 2.28 -22.43
N HIS A 353 -6.51 3.18 -21.64
CA HIS A 353 -5.88 2.90 -20.37
C HIS A 353 -6.73 3.42 -19.21
N VAL A 354 -7.20 2.51 -18.37
CA VAL A 354 -7.95 2.82 -17.15
C VAL A 354 -7.12 2.39 -15.95
N LEU A 355 -6.85 3.31 -15.06
CA LEU A 355 -6.26 3.01 -13.75
C LEU A 355 -7.34 3.11 -12.68
N THR A 356 -7.52 2.06 -11.91
CA THR A 356 -8.43 2.02 -10.77
C THR A 356 -7.62 1.97 -9.47
N LEU A 357 -7.78 2.98 -8.61
CA LEU A 357 -7.14 3.08 -7.30
C LEU A 357 -8.08 2.55 -6.22
N SER A 358 -7.57 1.71 -5.34
CA SER A 358 -8.21 1.35 -4.07
C SER A 358 -7.68 2.29 -3.00
N ILE A 359 -8.58 2.99 -2.32
CA ILE A 359 -8.22 4.09 -1.41
C ILE A 359 -8.82 3.81 -0.03
N SER A 360 -8.04 4.07 1.01
CA SER A 360 -8.50 4.02 2.40
C SER A 360 -8.36 5.37 3.09
N ASP A 361 -9.11 5.55 4.17
CA ASP A 361 -8.97 6.71 5.03
C ASP A 361 -7.61 6.70 5.76
N PRO A 362 -6.86 7.81 5.79
CA PRO A 362 -5.55 7.90 6.45
C PRO A 362 -5.54 7.46 7.91
N ARG A 363 -6.67 7.60 8.60
CA ARG A 363 -6.83 7.16 10.01
C ARG A 363 -6.56 5.68 10.21
N PHE A 364 -6.77 4.84 9.19
CA PHE A 364 -6.43 3.41 9.26
C PHE A 364 -4.93 3.13 9.27
N SER A 365 -4.11 4.11 8.89
CA SER A 365 -2.65 3.98 8.84
C SER A 365 -1.93 4.81 9.89
N TYR A 366 -2.64 5.31 10.90
CA TYR A 366 -2.09 6.16 11.99
C TYR A 366 -1.32 7.37 11.49
N GLN A 367 -1.66 7.88 10.33
CA GLN A 367 -0.95 8.98 9.77
C GLN A 367 -1.02 10.20 10.68
N THR A 368 0.13 10.70 10.96
CA THR A 368 0.30 12.00 11.57
C THR A 368 -0.19 13.08 10.64
N LEU A 369 -0.85 14.03 11.22
CA LEU A 369 -1.48 15.14 10.54
C LEU A 369 -0.45 16.08 9.90
N THR A 370 -0.90 16.82 8.93
CA THR A 370 -0.12 17.91 8.34
C THR A 370 -0.10 19.13 9.25
N TRP A 371 0.85 20.03 9.06
CA TRP A 371 0.93 21.30 9.79
C TRP A 371 -0.35 22.14 9.73
N GLY A 372 -1.11 22.03 8.64
CA GLY A 372 -2.38 22.76 8.51
C GLY A 372 -3.47 22.31 9.49
N GLU A 373 -3.27 21.14 10.10
CA GLU A 373 -4.21 20.51 11.03
C GLU A 373 -3.79 20.66 12.48
N VAL A 374 -2.59 21.16 12.73
CA VAL A 374 -2.16 21.54 14.07
C VAL A 374 -2.96 22.77 14.51
N THR A 375 -3.49 22.73 15.72
CA THR A 375 -4.27 23.86 16.25
C THR A 375 -3.45 25.15 16.18
N ALA A 376 -4.03 26.23 15.68
CA ALA A 376 -3.37 27.53 15.51
C ALA A 376 -2.80 28.11 16.82
N ASP A 377 -3.22 27.60 17.95
CA ASP A 377 -2.78 28.02 19.29
C ASP A 377 -1.53 27.28 19.76
N LEU A 378 -1.10 26.22 19.08
CA LEU A 378 0.11 25.49 19.44
C LEU A 378 1.34 26.25 18.95
N THR A 379 2.12 26.78 19.87
CA THR A 379 3.39 27.43 19.57
C THR A 379 4.54 26.45 19.75
N TRP A 380 5.58 26.60 18.96
CA TRP A 380 6.81 25.78 19.06
C TRP A 380 7.45 25.79 20.46
N SER A 381 7.31 26.90 21.18
CA SER A 381 7.78 26.97 22.55
C SER A 381 6.96 26.16 23.55
N ALA A 382 5.80 25.69 23.14
CA ALA A 382 4.91 24.83 23.94
C ALA A 382 5.08 23.33 23.61
N VAL A 383 5.85 23.02 22.58
CA VAL A 383 6.16 21.63 22.18
C VAL A 383 7.40 21.19 22.95
N ASP A 384 7.35 19.99 23.54
CA ASP A 384 8.53 19.39 24.17
C ASP A 384 9.61 19.19 23.09
N ALA A 385 10.86 19.58 23.42
CA ALA A 385 11.99 19.49 22.49
C ALA A 385 12.29 18.03 22.03
N ASP A 386 11.88 17.06 22.83
CA ASP A 386 12.07 15.65 22.58
C ASP A 386 10.79 14.97 22.04
N ALA A 387 9.69 15.72 21.84
CA ALA A 387 8.44 15.17 21.33
C ALA A 387 8.58 14.80 19.85
N ALA A 388 8.22 13.58 19.52
CA ALA A 388 8.11 13.18 18.14
C ALA A 388 6.89 13.86 17.48
N TRP A 389 6.97 14.13 16.18
CA TRP A 389 5.92 14.85 15.45
C TRP A 389 4.52 14.25 15.64
N PHE A 390 4.39 12.93 15.67
CA PHE A 390 3.11 12.23 15.87
C PHE A 390 2.50 12.45 17.26
N GLU A 391 3.27 12.91 18.25
CA GLU A 391 2.79 13.21 19.60
C GLU A 391 2.17 14.60 19.70
N ILE A 392 2.50 15.48 18.75
CA ILE A 392 2.10 16.88 18.74
C ILE A 392 0.68 17.06 18.18
N VAL A 393 0.24 16.12 17.37
CA VAL A 393 -0.98 16.26 16.57
C VAL A 393 -2.03 15.28 17.04
N SER A 394 -3.16 15.77 17.54
CA SER A 394 -4.28 14.93 17.95
C SER A 394 -5.19 14.58 16.76
N ASN A 395 -5.60 13.33 16.70
CA ASN A 395 -6.44 12.77 15.64
C ASN A 395 -7.86 13.39 15.50
N ASP A 396 -8.25 14.31 16.41
CA ASP A 396 -9.58 14.91 16.38
C ASP A 396 -9.74 16.04 15.35
N SER A 397 -8.67 16.50 14.77
CA SER A 397 -8.67 17.63 13.81
C SER A 397 -8.93 17.25 12.35
N LEU A 398 -8.75 15.97 11.97
CA LEU A 398 -9.02 15.49 10.60
C LEU A 398 -10.51 15.40 10.22
N VAL A 399 -11.42 15.58 11.16
CA VAL A 399 -12.84 15.25 11.00
C VAL A 399 -13.74 16.47 10.83
N GLY A 400 -13.19 17.66 10.66
CA GLY A 400 -13.99 18.86 10.81
C GLY A 400 -13.78 20.00 9.83
N ALA A 401 -13.35 19.72 8.61
CA ALA A 401 -13.30 20.79 7.61
C ALA A 401 -14.23 20.51 6.44
#